data_48232f548f3db501f55f478fa362bbc5
#
_entry.id   48232f548f3db501f55f478fa362bbc5
#
_cell.length_a   1.000
_cell.length_b   1.000
_cell.length_c   1.000
_cell.angle_alpha   90.00
_cell.angle_beta   90.00
_cell.angle_gamma   90.00
#
_symmetry.space_group_name_H-M   'P 1'
#
loop_
_entity.id
_entity.type
_entity.pdbx_description
1 polymer ?
#
loop_
_entity_poly.entity_id
_entity_poly.type
_entity_poly.pdbx_seq_one_letter_code
_entity_poly.pdbx_strand_id
1 'polypeptide(L)'
;MKKRERLKRFLIGKGLFYFFNSKLSDLQQTINLVAPQSAGVALMRLGGDSDGGYLLPDDIEEITACFSPGVDFTALFEKDLATGYSIKSYLADYSVTESPEDNQYIHFEKKFLGTKNNDKFMRLEDWFKRHTAPTPNGDYLLQMD
;
A
#
# COMPACT_ATOMS: atom_id res chain seq x y z
N MET A 1 -0.51 -28.47 -14.92
CA MET A 1 0.15 -27.27 -15.49
C MET A 1 0.34 -27.49 -16.99
N LYS A 2 -0.26 -26.65 -17.86
CA LYS A 2 -0.25 -26.84 -19.33
C LYS A 2 1.19 -26.73 -19.88
N LYS A 3 1.54 -27.55 -20.86
CA LYS A 3 2.88 -27.60 -21.52
C LYS A 3 3.42 -26.20 -21.89
N ARG A 4 2.52 -25.29 -22.27
CA ARG A 4 2.79 -23.88 -22.62
C ARG A 4 3.38 -23.06 -21.47
N GLU A 5 2.89 -23.22 -20.26
CA GLU A 5 3.38 -22.51 -19.07
C GLU A 5 4.79 -22.96 -18.67
N ARG A 6 5.09 -24.25 -18.82
CA ARG A 6 6.44 -24.77 -18.59
C ARG A 6 7.46 -24.19 -19.57
N LEU A 7 7.09 -24.12 -20.86
CA LEU A 7 7.96 -23.54 -21.88
C LEU A 7 8.20 -22.04 -21.63
N LYS A 8 7.14 -21.29 -21.28
CA LYS A 8 7.23 -19.85 -20.95
C LYS A 8 8.20 -19.63 -19.78
N ARG A 9 8.07 -20.38 -18.69
CA ARG A 9 8.98 -20.26 -17.53
C ARG A 9 10.41 -20.61 -17.88
N PHE A 10 10.62 -21.63 -18.70
CA PHE A 10 11.96 -22.01 -19.18
C PHE A 10 12.60 -20.89 -20.01
N LEU A 11 11.87 -20.29 -20.94
CA LEU A 11 12.35 -19.20 -21.79
C LEU A 11 12.68 -17.95 -20.94
N ILE A 12 11.80 -17.57 -20.02
CA ILE A 12 12.03 -16.45 -19.10
C ILE A 12 13.28 -16.70 -18.23
N GLY A 13 13.47 -17.91 -17.72
CA GLY A 13 14.67 -18.29 -16.96
C GLY A 13 15.97 -18.22 -17.77
N LYS A 14 15.90 -18.19 -19.10
CA LYS A 14 17.04 -17.96 -20.02
C LYS A 14 17.14 -16.49 -20.50
N GLY A 15 16.37 -15.56 -19.92
CA GLY A 15 16.36 -14.16 -20.34
C GLY A 15 15.61 -13.91 -21.65
N LEU A 16 14.85 -14.89 -22.16
CA LEU A 16 14.06 -14.76 -23.37
C LEU A 16 12.61 -14.41 -23.00
N PHE A 17 12.18 -13.22 -23.36
CA PHE A 17 10.81 -12.74 -23.16
C PHE A 17 9.96 -13.09 -24.39
N TYR A 18 8.84 -13.76 -24.15
CA TYR A 18 7.89 -14.15 -25.17
C TYR A 18 6.55 -13.47 -24.90
N PHE A 19 6.14 -12.59 -25.81
CA PHE A 19 4.87 -11.85 -25.75
C PHE A 19 3.87 -12.45 -26.73
N PHE A 20 2.64 -12.65 -26.27
CA PHE A 20 1.51 -12.98 -27.15
C PHE A 20 0.79 -11.68 -27.50
N ASN A 21 0.42 -11.54 -28.76
CA ASN A 21 -0.47 -10.45 -29.16
C ASN A 21 -1.84 -10.68 -28.49
N SER A 22 -2.26 -9.71 -27.69
CA SER A 22 -3.63 -9.66 -27.19
C SER A 22 -4.53 -9.04 -28.25
N LYS A 23 -5.78 -9.48 -28.34
CA LYS A 23 -6.75 -8.82 -29.20
C LYS A 23 -7.04 -7.42 -28.64
N LEU A 24 -7.17 -6.44 -29.51
CA LEU A 24 -7.47 -5.06 -29.11
C LEU A 24 -8.77 -4.98 -28.28
N SER A 25 -9.76 -5.78 -28.64
CA SER A 25 -11.02 -5.89 -27.87
C SER A 25 -10.81 -6.30 -26.42
N ASP A 26 -9.89 -7.26 -26.16
CA ASP A 26 -9.64 -7.79 -24.83
C ASP A 26 -8.88 -6.75 -23.98
N LEU A 27 -7.95 -6.01 -24.62
CA LEU A 27 -7.27 -4.88 -23.99
C LEU A 27 -8.24 -3.75 -23.66
N GLN A 28 -9.12 -3.38 -24.61
CA GLN A 28 -10.13 -2.34 -24.38
C GLN A 28 -11.07 -2.72 -23.25
N GLN A 29 -11.52 -3.95 -23.20
CA GLN A 29 -12.35 -4.45 -22.08
C GLN A 29 -11.61 -4.34 -20.75
N THR A 30 -10.35 -4.74 -20.70
CA THR A 30 -9.54 -4.63 -19.47
C THR A 30 -9.36 -3.18 -19.04
N ILE A 31 -9.04 -2.27 -19.99
CA ILE A 31 -8.91 -0.84 -19.70
C ILE A 31 -10.21 -0.26 -19.16
N ASN A 32 -11.34 -0.63 -19.74
CA ASN A 32 -12.66 -0.16 -19.26
C ASN A 32 -12.98 -0.64 -17.85
N LEU A 33 -12.55 -1.86 -17.46
CA LEU A 33 -12.76 -2.41 -16.11
C LEU A 33 -11.94 -1.67 -15.04
N VAL A 34 -10.78 -1.12 -15.42
CA VAL A 34 -9.89 -0.37 -14.50
C VAL A 34 -9.95 1.13 -14.75
N ALA A 35 -10.90 1.61 -15.53
CA ALA A 35 -11.07 3.04 -15.78
C ALA A 35 -11.37 3.79 -14.48
N PRO A 36 -10.73 4.94 -14.26
CA PRO A 36 -11.01 5.76 -13.08
C PRO A 36 -12.49 6.11 -12.97
N GLN A 37 -13.02 6.00 -11.78
CA GLN A 37 -14.39 6.42 -11.44
C GLN A 37 -14.34 7.68 -10.58
N SER A 38 -15.31 8.55 -10.73
CA SER A 38 -15.43 9.71 -9.84
C SER A 38 -15.80 9.25 -8.44
N ALA A 39 -15.08 9.72 -7.43
CA ALA A 39 -15.42 9.50 -6.02
C ALA A 39 -16.62 10.36 -5.56
N GLY A 40 -17.09 11.33 -6.39
CA GLY A 40 -18.17 12.25 -6.03
C GLY A 40 -17.74 13.38 -5.08
N VAL A 41 -16.49 13.38 -4.64
CA VAL A 41 -15.87 14.41 -3.78
C VAL A 41 -14.60 14.94 -4.44
N ALA A 42 -14.10 16.07 -3.96
CA ALA A 42 -12.81 16.60 -4.40
C ALA A 42 -11.67 15.61 -4.08
N LEU A 43 -10.61 15.69 -4.84
CA LEU A 43 -9.38 14.94 -4.52
C LEU A 43 -8.37 15.89 -3.87
N MET A 44 -7.72 15.39 -2.84
CA MET A 44 -6.56 16.02 -2.22
C MET A 44 -5.29 15.21 -2.50
N ARG A 45 -4.14 15.85 -2.44
CA ARG A 45 -2.85 15.19 -2.53
C ARG A 45 -2.11 15.30 -1.21
N LEU A 46 -1.66 14.17 -0.68
CA LEU A 46 -0.80 14.08 0.50
C LEU A 46 0.52 13.39 0.14
N GLY A 47 1.59 13.69 0.86
CA GLY A 47 2.92 13.10 0.66
C GLY A 47 3.78 13.81 -0.39
N GLY A 48 3.39 15.03 -0.80
CA GLY A 48 4.17 15.84 -1.76
C GLY A 48 3.91 15.49 -3.23
N ASP A 49 4.76 16.01 -4.13
CA ASP A 49 4.55 15.96 -5.59
C ASP A 49 5.34 14.85 -6.30
N SER A 50 6.11 14.06 -5.55
CA SER A 50 6.95 12.99 -6.09
C SER A 50 6.53 11.62 -5.58
N ASP A 51 7.46 10.69 -5.53
CA ASP A 51 7.31 9.39 -4.90
C ASP A 51 6.88 9.54 -3.43
N GLY A 52 5.93 8.72 -2.99
CA GLY A 52 5.28 8.85 -1.69
C GLY A 52 4.08 9.82 -1.65
N GLY A 53 3.74 10.48 -2.78
CA GLY A 53 2.57 11.35 -2.87
C GLY A 53 1.36 10.70 -3.52
N TYR A 54 0.23 10.64 -2.79
CA TYR A 54 -0.99 9.95 -3.21
C TYR A 54 -2.18 10.90 -3.29
N LEU A 55 -3.09 10.61 -4.23
CA LEU A 55 -4.38 11.28 -4.35
C LEU A 55 -5.43 10.49 -3.57
N LEU A 56 -6.14 11.18 -2.69
CA LEU A 56 -7.25 10.64 -1.90
C LEU A 56 -8.51 11.47 -2.10
N PRO A 57 -9.70 10.89 -1.91
CA PRO A 57 -10.91 11.67 -1.68
C PRO A 57 -10.74 12.59 -0.46
N ASP A 58 -11.29 13.79 -0.55
CA ASP A 58 -11.29 14.78 0.54
C ASP A 58 -12.44 14.48 1.54
N ASP A 59 -12.35 13.31 2.16
CA ASP A 59 -13.32 12.79 3.14
C ASP A 59 -12.64 11.97 4.24
N ILE A 60 -11.37 12.29 4.52
CA ILE A 60 -10.54 11.51 5.45
C ILE A 60 -10.75 11.85 6.93
N GLU A 61 -11.65 12.72 7.28
CA GLU A 61 -11.90 13.18 8.66
C GLU A 61 -12.35 12.03 9.60
N GLU A 62 -12.97 10.99 9.05
CA GLU A 62 -13.42 9.83 9.82
C GLU A 62 -12.38 8.70 9.90
N ILE A 63 -11.21 8.87 9.28
CA ILE A 63 -10.14 7.88 9.33
C ILE A 63 -9.54 7.82 10.74
N THR A 64 -9.65 6.65 11.34
CA THR A 64 -9.16 6.39 12.72
C THR A 64 -7.66 6.22 12.76
N ALA A 65 -7.08 5.54 11.78
CA ALA A 65 -5.63 5.34 11.65
C ALA A 65 -5.24 4.91 10.23
N CYS A 66 -3.97 5.13 9.91
CA CYS A 66 -3.33 4.65 8.69
C CYS A 66 -2.36 3.49 9.03
N PHE A 67 -2.33 2.48 8.18
CA PHE A 67 -1.35 1.39 8.20
C PHE A 67 -0.54 1.45 6.91
N SER A 68 0.79 1.60 7.05
CA SER A 68 1.70 1.85 5.93
C SER A 68 2.88 0.87 5.97
N PRO A 69 2.72 -0.32 5.41
CA PRO A 69 3.83 -1.25 5.25
C PRO A 69 4.65 -0.94 3.99
N GLY A 70 5.98 -0.95 4.12
CA GLY A 70 6.90 -0.72 3.00
C GLY A 70 7.24 0.75 2.80
N VAL A 71 7.63 1.45 3.86
CA VAL A 71 7.86 2.92 3.82
C VAL A 71 9.26 3.32 3.33
N ASP A 72 10.21 2.37 3.29
CA ASP A 72 11.61 2.62 2.91
C ASP A 72 12.18 3.88 3.60
N PHE A 73 12.68 4.86 2.86
CA PHE A 73 13.33 6.07 3.39
C PHE A 73 12.41 7.30 3.43
N THR A 74 11.13 7.18 3.14
CA THR A 74 10.20 8.30 3.10
C THR A 74 8.85 7.94 3.70
N ALA A 75 8.27 8.84 4.48
CA ALA A 75 6.94 8.74 5.06
C ALA A 75 6.23 10.12 5.02
N LEU A 76 6.38 10.82 3.89
CA LEU A 76 5.80 12.16 3.72
C LEU A 76 4.27 12.13 3.73
N PHE A 77 3.68 11.06 3.22
CA PHE A 77 2.25 10.84 3.26
C PHE A 77 1.73 10.72 4.70
N GLU A 78 2.37 9.90 5.51
CA GLU A 78 2.03 9.69 6.92
C GLU A 78 2.31 10.94 7.75
N LYS A 79 3.34 11.70 7.40
CA LYS A 79 3.64 12.99 7.99
C LYS A 79 2.50 13.99 7.76
N ASP A 80 2.00 14.08 6.53
CA ASP A 80 0.88 14.96 6.20
C ASP A 80 -0.40 14.54 6.93
N LEU A 81 -0.69 13.23 7.03
CA LEU A 81 -1.78 12.70 7.84
C LEU A 81 -1.64 13.08 9.32
N ALA A 82 -0.43 12.94 9.87
CA ALA A 82 -0.14 13.27 11.27
C ALA A 82 -0.28 14.76 11.56
N THR A 83 0.29 15.61 10.69
CA THR A 83 0.35 17.07 10.93
C THR A 83 -0.93 17.78 10.55
N GLY A 84 -1.58 17.38 9.47
CA GLY A 84 -2.80 18.03 8.99
C GLY A 84 -4.07 17.56 9.67
N TYR A 85 -4.12 16.27 10.05
CA TYR A 85 -5.35 15.61 10.48
C TYR A 85 -5.25 14.91 11.84
N SER A 86 -4.06 14.89 12.47
CA SER A 86 -3.79 14.17 13.71
C SER A 86 -4.12 12.67 13.64
N ILE A 87 -4.08 12.10 12.43
CA ILE A 87 -4.33 10.68 12.19
C ILE A 87 -3.07 9.89 12.57
N LYS A 88 -3.25 8.86 13.40
CA LYS A 88 -2.16 7.95 13.77
C LYS A 88 -1.76 7.10 12.57
N SER A 89 -0.46 7.00 12.32
CA SER A 89 0.09 6.16 11.27
C SER A 89 1.01 5.09 11.86
N TYR A 90 0.71 3.86 11.53
CA TYR A 90 1.51 2.69 11.91
C TYR A 90 2.32 2.26 10.68
N LEU A 91 3.63 2.36 10.79
CA LEU A 91 4.59 2.07 9.73
C LEU A 91 5.26 0.74 10.01
N ALA A 92 5.54 -0.02 8.96
CA ALA A 92 6.27 -1.27 9.07
C ALA A 92 7.23 -1.46 7.91
N ASP A 93 8.51 -1.59 8.20
CA ASP A 93 9.53 -1.95 7.23
C ASP A 93 10.72 -2.64 7.90
N TYR A 94 11.18 -3.76 7.36
CA TYR A 94 12.35 -4.44 7.90
C TYR A 94 13.66 -3.96 7.24
N SER A 95 13.60 -3.33 6.08
CA SER A 95 14.77 -2.88 5.32
C SER A 95 15.47 -1.67 5.96
N VAL A 96 14.74 -0.85 6.71
CA VAL A 96 15.25 0.32 7.42
C VAL A 96 15.36 0.07 8.93
N THR A 97 16.17 0.87 9.60
CA THR A 97 16.47 0.68 11.04
C THR A 97 15.56 1.48 11.95
N GLU A 98 15.00 2.56 11.45
CA GLU A 98 14.20 3.52 12.21
C GLU A 98 13.15 4.17 11.33
N SER A 99 12.21 4.88 11.94
CA SER A 99 11.20 5.65 11.22
C SER A 99 11.84 6.75 10.38
N PRO A 100 11.40 6.96 9.12
CA PRO A 100 11.83 8.09 8.31
C PRO A 100 11.38 9.45 8.88
N GLU A 101 10.33 9.47 9.71
CA GLU A 101 9.75 10.68 10.30
C GLU A 101 9.61 10.53 11.82
N ASP A 102 10.00 11.58 12.55
CA ASP A 102 9.84 11.67 14.01
C ASP A 102 8.60 12.53 14.33
N ASN A 103 7.51 11.88 14.70
CA ASN A 103 6.23 12.51 15.03
C ASN A 103 5.47 11.66 16.05
N GLN A 104 4.81 12.30 17.02
CA GLN A 104 4.05 11.61 18.07
C GLN A 104 2.89 10.73 17.56
N TYR A 105 2.40 10.97 16.36
CA TYR A 105 1.35 10.19 15.71
C TYR A 105 1.90 9.07 14.81
N ILE A 106 3.23 8.97 14.64
CA ILE A 106 3.88 7.97 13.80
C ILE A 106 4.51 6.90 14.68
N HIS A 107 4.15 5.65 14.43
CA HIS A 107 4.65 4.48 15.15
C HIS A 107 5.30 3.51 14.18
N PHE A 108 6.56 3.20 14.37
CA PHE A 108 7.33 2.33 13.47
C PHE A 108 7.61 0.95 14.09
N GLU A 109 7.45 -0.09 13.28
CA GLU A 109 7.86 -1.45 13.61
C GLU A 109 8.80 -2.01 12.54
N LYS A 110 9.98 -2.48 12.94
CA LYS A 110 10.95 -3.10 12.03
C LYS A 110 10.50 -4.52 11.65
N LYS A 111 9.49 -4.62 10.80
CA LYS A 111 8.91 -5.86 10.31
C LYS A 111 8.47 -5.72 8.85
N PHE A 112 8.52 -6.80 8.10
CA PHE A 112 7.75 -6.93 6.86
C PHE A 112 6.39 -7.54 7.13
N LEU A 113 5.41 -7.27 6.27
CA LEU A 113 4.19 -8.06 6.25
C LEU A 113 4.43 -9.44 5.62
N GLY A 114 3.75 -10.44 6.14
CA GLY A 114 3.88 -11.82 5.68
C GLY A 114 2.71 -12.70 6.09
N THR A 115 2.78 -13.96 5.73
CA THR A 115 1.74 -14.95 6.02
C THR A 115 1.82 -15.55 7.44
N LYS A 116 2.90 -15.26 8.17
CA LYS A 116 3.14 -15.76 9.53
C LYS A 116 3.95 -14.76 10.33
N ASN A 117 3.84 -14.83 11.65
CA ASN A 117 4.64 -14.04 12.58
C ASN A 117 5.99 -14.73 12.86
N ASN A 118 7.07 -13.96 12.79
CA ASN A 118 8.41 -14.35 13.24
C ASN A 118 9.28 -13.09 13.47
N ASP A 119 10.60 -13.24 13.56
CA ASP A 119 11.50 -12.11 13.83
C ASP A 119 11.48 -11.04 12.72
N LYS A 120 11.22 -11.42 11.47
CA LYS A 120 11.23 -10.51 10.31
C LYS A 120 9.84 -10.16 9.80
N PHE A 121 8.87 -11.02 10.01
CA PHE A 121 7.55 -10.90 9.42
C PHE A 121 6.45 -10.85 10.48
N MET A 122 5.40 -10.12 10.16
CA MET A 122 4.14 -10.11 10.91
C MET A 122 2.96 -10.20 9.96
N ARG A 123 1.86 -10.78 10.44
CA ARG A 123 0.60 -10.82 9.69
C ARG A 123 -0.10 -9.48 9.85
N LEU A 124 -0.67 -8.99 8.74
CA LEU A 124 -1.44 -7.75 8.74
C LEU A 124 -2.57 -7.77 9.79
N GLU A 125 -3.32 -8.88 9.86
CA GLU A 125 -4.42 -9.04 10.82
C GLU A 125 -3.97 -8.89 12.28
N ASP A 126 -2.83 -9.48 12.64
CA ASP A 126 -2.30 -9.43 14.00
C ASP A 126 -1.71 -8.04 14.32
N TRP A 127 -1.11 -7.40 13.33
CA TRP A 127 -0.64 -6.02 13.44
C TRP A 127 -1.80 -5.06 13.64
N PHE A 128 -2.83 -5.17 12.82
CA PHE A 128 -4.05 -4.37 12.92
C PHE A 128 -4.69 -4.51 14.32
N LYS A 129 -4.93 -5.75 14.80
CA LYS A 129 -5.55 -6.01 16.10
C LYS A 129 -4.78 -5.45 17.30
N ARG A 130 -3.46 -5.31 17.20
CA ARG A 130 -2.64 -4.73 18.28
C ARG A 130 -2.84 -3.22 18.43
N HIS A 131 -3.16 -2.54 17.36
CA HIS A 131 -3.22 -1.07 17.32
C HIS A 131 -4.63 -0.52 17.21
N THR A 132 -5.61 -1.37 16.96
CA THR A 132 -7.01 -0.97 16.86
C THR A 132 -7.81 -1.56 18.01
N ALA A 133 -8.51 -0.70 18.76
CA ALA A 133 -9.62 -1.18 19.57
C ALA A 133 -10.74 -1.64 18.63
N PRO A 134 -11.55 -2.64 19.00
CA PRO A 134 -12.73 -3.00 18.23
C PRO A 134 -13.74 -1.85 18.30
N THR A 135 -13.56 -0.87 17.42
CA THR A 135 -14.52 0.21 17.19
C THR A 135 -15.46 -0.23 16.07
N PRO A 136 -16.76 -0.34 16.32
CA PRO A 136 -17.71 -0.85 15.32
C PRO A 136 -17.79 -0.03 14.03
N ASN A 137 -17.32 1.22 14.04
CA ASN A 137 -17.50 2.20 12.97
C ASN A 137 -16.21 2.98 12.62
N GLY A 138 -15.03 2.47 12.92
CA GLY A 138 -13.79 3.17 12.57
C GLY A 138 -13.34 2.80 11.16
N ASP A 139 -13.15 3.78 10.30
CA ASP A 139 -12.51 3.61 9.00
C ASP A 139 -10.99 3.63 9.15
N TYR A 140 -10.33 2.82 8.36
CA TYR A 140 -8.89 2.67 8.37
C TYR A 140 -8.33 2.78 6.97
N LEU A 141 -7.19 3.45 6.86
CA LEU A 141 -6.45 3.58 5.62
C LEU A 141 -5.33 2.54 5.58
N LEU A 142 -5.21 1.82 4.48
CA LEU A 142 -4.08 0.95 4.19
C LEU A 142 -3.36 1.49 2.96
N GLN A 143 -2.18 2.06 3.16
CA GLN A 143 -1.28 2.48 2.10
C GLN A 143 -0.21 1.39 1.94
N MET A 144 -0.04 0.84 0.75
CA MET A 144 0.94 -0.21 0.46
C MET A 144 1.64 0.09 -0.87
N ASP A 145 2.95 0.00 -0.86
CA ASP A 145 3.79 -0.07 -2.06
C ASP A 145 4.11 -1.50 -2.47
#